data_2ae56c38c0947650f75959dde98a2baf
#
_entry.id   2ae56c38c0947650f75959dde98a2baf
#
_cell.length_a   1.000
_cell.length_b   1.000
_cell.length_c   1.000
_cell.angle_alpha   90.00
_cell.angle_beta   90.00
_cell.angle_gamma   90.00
#
_symmetry.space_group_name_H-M   'P 1'
#
loop_
_entity.id
_entity.type
_entity.pdbx_description
1 polymer ?
#
loop_
_entity_poly.entity_id
_entity_poly.type
_entity_poly.pdbx_seq_one_letter_code
_entity_poly.pdbx_strand_id
1 'polypeptide(L)'
;MAKQRVMLSWSSGKDSAWALHTLQQSCEYAIVGIFTTVNVAFQRVAMHGVRVELLKRQAEAMGLPLTVIEIPYPCSNVEYEHAIMGFIEDIAQQGIDGLVFGDLFFEDIRCYREKQLAYTELSPLFSLWGMPTDALANTMIACVDPKQCPKKFAGHEFNAEFLAALPDGIDRCGENGEFHTFVYDGRMFNYPIDISIGEVVERDGFVFADILPAENT
;
A
#
# COMPACT_ATOMS: atom_id res chain seq x y z
N MET A 1 -22.53 14.68 -13.92
CA MET A 1 -21.48 14.13 -14.82
C MET A 1 -21.24 12.69 -14.43
N ALA A 2 -20.82 11.82 -15.33
CA ALA A 2 -20.40 10.46 -14.94
C ALA A 2 -19.13 10.59 -14.08
N LYS A 3 -19.00 9.71 -13.06
CA LYS A 3 -17.79 9.67 -12.23
C LYS A 3 -16.63 9.10 -13.05
N GLN A 4 -15.41 9.61 -12.85
CA GLN A 4 -14.20 9.02 -13.41
C GLN A 4 -13.95 7.65 -12.79
N ARG A 5 -13.72 6.64 -13.60
CA ARG A 5 -13.42 5.26 -13.17
C ARG A 5 -11.95 5.13 -12.88
N VAL A 6 -11.59 4.85 -11.63
CA VAL A 6 -10.20 4.82 -11.19
C VAL A 6 -9.85 3.52 -10.49
N MET A 7 -8.59 3.10 -10.61
CA MET A 7 -8.00 2.04 -9.80
C MET A 7 -6.98 2.63 -8.83
N LEU A 8 -6.95 2.10 -7.61
CA LEU A 8 -6.05 2.58 -6.55
C LEU A 8 -4.85 1.64 -6.39
N SER A 9 -3.65 2.20 -6.39
CA SER A 9 -2.44 1.50 -5.98
C SER A 9 -2.51 1.15 -4.50
N TRP A 10 -2.51 -0.15 -4.19
CA TRP A 10 -2.75 -0.65 -2.85
C TRP A 10 -1.49 -1.31 -2.28
N SER A 11 -0.86 -0.65 -1.32
CA SER A 11 0.35 -1.15 -0.64
C SER A 11 0.05 -2.00 0.60
N SER A 12 -1.20 -2.16 0.98
CA SER A 12 -1.69 -2.72 2.25
C SER A 12 -1.50 -1.81 3.47
N GLY A 13 -0.85 -0.67 3.32
CA GLY A 13 -0.50 0.24 4.40
C GLY A 13 -1.46 1.42 4.59
N LYS A 14 -1.14 2.25 5.59
CA LYS A 14 -1.94 3.40 6.02
C LYS A 14 -2.25 4.39 4.90
N ASP A 15 -1.27 4.69 4.02
CA ASP A 15 -1.41 5.73 3.00
C ASP A 15 -2.37 5.31 1.90
N SER A 16 -2.28 4.05 1.43
CA SER A 16 -3.26 3.51 0.49
C SER A 16 -4.67 3.44 1.11
N ALA A 17 -4.77 3.12 2.41
CA ALA A 17 -6.05 3.11 3.12
C ALA A 17 -6.64 4.52 3.27
N TRP A 18 -5.80 5.51 3.54
CA TRP A 18 -6.22 6.91 3.59
C TRP A 18 -6.65 7.43 2.21
N ALA A 19 -5.90 7.10 1.16
CA ALA A 19 -6.27 7.43 -0.21
C ALA A 19 -7.64 6.86 -0.57
N LEU A 20 -7.89 5.60 -0.23
CA LEU A 20 -9.19 4.96 -0.44
C LEU A 20 -10.31 5.71 0.29
N HIS A 21 -10.12 6.01 1.58
CA HIS A 21 -11.10 6.74 2.37
C HIS A 21 -11.41 8.13 1.75
N THR A 22 -10.39 8.87 1.36
CA THR A 22 -10.54 10.18 0.72
C THR A 22 -11.31 10.09 -0.59
N LEU A 23 -11.00 9.10 -1.42
CA LEU A 23 -11.70 8.88 -2.68
C LEU A 23 -13.17 8.49 -2.47
N GLN A 24 -13.47 7.67 -1.45
CA GLN A 24 -14.85 7.29 -1.11
C GLN A 24 -15.72 8.49 -0.70
N GLN A 25 -15.12 9.54 -0.15
CA GLN A 25 -15.81 10.79 0.19
C GLN A 25 -16.01 11.70 -1.02
N SER A 26 -15.31 11.46 -2.13
CA SER A 26 -15.42 12.26 -3.36
C SER A 26 -16.64 11.85 -4.20
N CYS A 27 -17.30 12.83 -4.77
CA CYS A 27 -18.35 12.61 -5.76
C CYS A 27 -17.81 12.46 -7.19
N GLU A 28 -16.51 12.69 -7.41
CA GLU A 28 -15.89 12.76 -8.74
C GLU A 28 -15.43 11.38 -9.23
N TYR A 29 -15.07 10.47 -8.31
CA TYR A 29 -14.46 9.19 -8.64
C TYR A 29 -15.38 7.99 -8.36
N ALA A 30 -15.25 6.97 -9.19
CA ALA A 30 -15.77 5.62 -8.98
C ALA A 30 -14.58 4.66 -8.89
N ILE A 31 -14.28 4.19 -7.68
CA ILE A 31 -13.20 3.23 -7.46
C ILE A 31 -13.69 1.88 -7.95
N VAL A 32 -13.08 1.36 -9.02
CA VAL A 32 -13.51 0.11 -9.66
C VAL A 32 -12.62 -1.08 -9.32
N GLY A 33 -11.51 -0.86 -8.63
CA GLY A 33 -10.59 -1.90 -8.16
C GLY A 33 -9.34 -1.33 -7.52
N ILE A 34 -8.55 -2.23 -6.99
CA ILE A 34 -7.22 -1.97 -6.45
C ILE A 34 -6.19 -2.80 -7.20
N PHE A 35 -4.95 -2.32 -7.26
CA PHE A 35 -3.84 -3.07 -7.85
C PHE A 35 -2.58 -2.97 -6.98
N THR A 36 -1.72 -3.98 -7.06
CA THR A 36 -0.46 -4.01 -6.31
C THR A 36 0.57 -4.89 -7.00
N THR A 37 1.84 -4.66 -6.70
CA THR A 37 2.94 -5.53 -7.14
C THR A 37 3.24 -6.58 -6.08
N VAL A 38 3.37 -7.84 -6.50
CA VAL A 38 3.67 -8.98 -5.64
C VAL A 38 4.93 -9.67 -6.14
N ASN A 39 5.85 -9.93 -5.22
CA ASN A 39 7.00 -10.76 -5.49
C ASN A 39 6.57 -12.23 -5.52
N VAL A 40 6.68 -12.88 -6.69
CA VAL A 40 6.23 -14.26 -6.87
C VAL A 40 7.04 -15.27 -6.07
N ALA A 41 8.33 -15.02 -5.84
CA ALA A 41 9.19 -15.95 -5.10
C ALA A 41 8.81 -16.05 -3.62
N PHE A 42 8.28 -14.96 -3.04
CA PHE A 42 7.93 -14.88 -1.64
C PHE A 42 6.42 -14.86 -1.37
N GLN A 43 5.61 -14.70 -2.41
CA GLN A 43 4.16 -14.51 -2.29
C GLN A 43 3.80 -13.36 -1.33
N ARG A 44 4.49 -12.22 -1.52
CA ARG A 44 4.35 -11.04 -0.68
C ARG A 44 4.27 -9.76 -1.50
N VAL A 45 3.51 -8.80 -0.98
CA VAL A 45 3.47 -7.43 -1.51
C VAL A 45 4.89 -6.86 -1.49
N ALA A 46 5.30 -6.28 -2.61
CA ALA A 46 6.61 -5.66 -2.74
C ALA A 46 6.82 -4.56 -1.68
N MET A 47 8.02 -4.42 -1.15
CA MET A 47 8.44 -3.48 -0.08
C MET A 47 7.77 -3.72 1.28
N HIS A 48 6.47 -3.86 1.35
CA HIS A 48 5.72 -4.01 2.61
C HIS A 48 5.84 -5.41 3.24
N GLY A 49 6.18 -6.43 2.45
CA GLY A 49 6.36 -7.80 2.92
C GLY A 49 5.07 -8.51 3.37
N VAL A 50 3.91 -7.91 3.15
CA VAL A 50 2.60 -8.45 3.53
C VAL A 50 2.26 -9.68 2.69
N ARG A 51 1.71 -10.71 3.32
CA ARG A 51 1.28 -11.95 2.64
C ARG A 51 0.15 -11.67 1.64
N VAL A 52 0.21 -12.32 0.48
CA VAL A 52 -0.84 -12.22 -0.56
C VAL A 52 -2.21 -12.65 -0.02
N GLU A 53 -2.24 -13.59 0.92
CA GLU A 53 -3.49 -14.01 1.58
C GLU A 53 -4.15 -12.84 2.34
N LEU A 54 -3.39 -12.07 3.12
CA LEU A 54 -3.90 -10.90 3.83
C LEU A 54 -4.31 -9.78 2.87
N LEU A 55 -3.56 -9.58 1.79
CA LEU A 55 -3.92 -8.67 0.72
C LEU A 55 -5.30 -9.00 0.12
N LYS A 56 -5.58 -10.30 -0.13
CA LYS A 56 -6.88 -10.76 -0.62
C LYS A 56 -7.99 -10.51 0.40
N ARG A 57 -7.74 -10.77 1.68
CA ARG A 57 -8.70 -10.46 2.77
C ARG A 57 -8.99 -8.96 2.85
N GLN A 58 -8.00 -8.09 2.64
CA GLN A 58 -8.23 -6.65 2.55
C GLN A 58 -9.16 -6.30 1.38
N ALA A 59 -8.91 -6.84 0.19
CA ALA A 59 -9.74 -6.62 -0.99
C ALA A 59 -11.19 -7.06 -0.78
N GLU A 60 -11.39 -8.23 -0.17
CA GLU A 60 -12.71 -8.76 0.21
C GLU A 60 -13.39 -7.86 1.25
N ALA A 61 -12.68 -7.43 2.29
CA ALA A 61 -13.23 -6.55 3.32
C ALA A 61 -13.63 -5.18 2.77
N MET A 62 -12.93 -4.67 1.75
CA MET A 62 -13.29 -3.45 1.02
C MET A 62 -14.41 -3.65 0.00
N GLY A 63 -14.67 -4.89 -0.42
CA GLY A 63 -15.58 -5.19 -1.53
C GLY A 63 -15.07 -4.72 -2.90
N LEU A 64 -13.75 -4.64 -3.08
CA LEU A 64 -13.10 -4.16 -4.30
C LEU A 64 -12.35 -5.29 -5.02
N PRO A 65 -12.45 -5.38 -6.36
CA PRO A 65 -11.62 -6.27 -7.16
C PRO A 65 -10.13 -5.97 -6.97
N LEU A 66 -9.32 -7.03 -6.86
CA LEU A 66 -7.86 -6.95 -6.73
C LEU A 66 -7.19 -7.41 -8.01
N THR A 67 -6.30 -6.59 -8.57
CA THR A 67 -5.37 -6.96 -9.63
C THR A 67 -3.97 -7.09 -9.05
N VAL A 68 -3.36 -8.27 -9.20
CA VAL A 68 -1.99 -8.53 -8.77
C VAL A 68 -1.07 -8.46 -9.98
N ILE A 69 -0.06 -7.60 -9.88
CA ILE A 69 1.02 -7.48 -10.86
C ILE A 69 2.20 -8.27 -10.32
N GLU A 70 2.49 -9.39 -10.94
CA GLU A 70 3.55 -10.29 -10.53
C GLU A 70 4.92 -9.77 -10.99
N ILE A 71 5.88 -9.70 -10.06
CA ILE A 71 7.27 -9.34 -10.34
C ILE A 71 8.23 -10.44 -9.85
N PRO A 72 9.33 -10.71 -10.57
CA PRO A 72 10.33 -11.68 -10.15
C PRO A 72 11.14 -11.22 -8.93
N TYR A 73 12.02 -12.09 -8.43
CA TYR A 73 13.05 -11.73 -7.45
C TYR A 73 14.39 -12.38 -7.82
N PRO A 74 15.46 -11.62 -7.91
CA PRO A 74 15.49 -10.15 -7.92
C PRO A 74 14.72 -9.58 -9.13
N CYS A 75 14.21 -8.35 -9.00
CA CYS A 75 13.50 -7.65 -10.05
C CYS A 75 14.33 -6.46 -10.53
N SER A 76 14.70 -6.44 -11.80
CA SER A 76 15.34 -5.28 -12.43
C SER A 76 14.31 -4.20 -12.75
N ASN A 77 14.76 -2.96 -12.92
CA ASN A 77 13.86 -1.86 -13.33
C ASN A 77 13.14 -2.18 -14.66
N VAL A 78 13.83 -2.82 -15.60
CA VAL A 78 13.25 -3.20 -16.91
C VAL A 78 12.13 -4.21 -16.75
N GLU A 79 12.32 -5.23 -15.91
CA GLU A 79 11.28 -6.24 -15.64
C GLU A 79 10.09 -5.62 -14.91
N TYR A 80 10.34 -4.72 -13.95
CA TYR A 80 9.29 -3.97 -13.26
C TYR A 80 8.48 -3.11 -14.23
N GLU A 81 9.16 -2.30 -15.06
CA GLU A 81 8.50 -1.46 -16.07
C GLU A 81 7.69 -2.29 -17.07
N HIS A 82 8.21 -3.41 -17.51
CA HIS A 82 7.49 -4.30 -18.43
C HIS A 82 6.20 -4.85 -17.79
N ALA A 83 6.27 -5.29 -16.54
CA ALA A 83 5.09 -5.80 -15.83
C ALA A 83 4.02 -4.71 -15.63
N ILE A 84 4.43 -3.49 -15.26
CA ILE A 84 3.52 -2.36 -15.10
C ILE A 84 2.91 -1.93 -16.43
N MET A 85 3.69 -1.89 -17.51
CA MET A 85 3.16 -1.51 -18.84
C MET A 85 2.13 -2.53 -19.34
N GLY A 86 2.36 -3.82 -19.15
CA GLY A 86 1.37 -4.86 -19.47
C GLY A 86 0.05 -4.64 -18.70
N PHE A 87 0.13 -4.34 -17.40
CA PHE A 87 -1.05 -4.01 -16.61
C PHE A 87 -1.76 -2.74 -17.14
N ILE A 88 -1.02 -1.68 -17.48
CA ILE A 88 -1.58 -0.43 -18.01
C ILE A 88 -2.32 -0.68 -19.34
N GLU A 89 -1.76 -1.48 -20.24
CA GLU A 89 -2.39 -1.85 -21.51
C GLU A 89 -3.69 -2.62 -21.29
N ASP A 90 -3.71 -3.55 -20.34
CA ASP A 90 -4.89 -4.34 -20.00
C ASP A 90 -6.05 -3.49 -19.46
N ILE A 91 -5.75 -2.55 -18.55
CA ILE A 91 -6.80 -1.71 -17.93
C ILE A 91 -7.28 -0.60 -18.84
N ALA A 92 -6.45 -0.10 -19.76
CA ALA A 92 -6.87 0.89 -20.76
C ALA A 92 -8.04 0.36 -21.61
N GLN A 93 -8.04 -0.96 -21.91
CA GLN A 93 -9.12 -1.60 -22.65
C GLN A 93 -10.42 -1.77 -21.83
N GLN A 94 -10.35 -1.59 -20.50
CA GLN A 94 -11.50 -1.75 -19.60
C GLN A 94 -12.22 -0.44 -19.31
N GLY A 95 -11.84 0.67 -19.96
CA GLY A 95 -12.43 1.98 -19.77
C GLY A 95 -12.14 2.55 -18.38
N ILE A 96 -10.91 2.38 -17.92
CA ILE A 96 -10.38 3.04 -16.72
C ILE A 96 -9.87 4.42 -17.14
N ASP A 97 -10.19 5.45 -16.36
CA ASP A 97 -9.82 6.84 -16.65
C ASP A 97 -8.52 7.27 -15.94
N GLY A 98 -8.14 6.59 -14.84
CA GLY A 98 -6.94 6.95 -14.11
C GLY A 98 -6.49 5.96 -13.06
N LEU A 99 -5.24 6.15 -12.63
CA LEU A 99 -4.61 5.44 -11.54
C LEU A 99 -4.35 6.37 -10.36
N VAL A 100 -4.80 5.99 -9.18
CA VAL A 100 -4.59 6.75 -7.95
C VAL A 100 -3.42 6.17 -7.18
N PHE A 101 -2.55 7.04 -6.70
CA PHE A 101 -1.39 6.71 -5.88
C PHE A 101 -1.50 7.39 -4.53
N GLY A 102 -1.11 6.68 -3.48
CA GLY A 102 -1.07 7.18 -2.09
C GLY A 102 0.20 7.95 -1.75
N ASP A 103 0.94 8.42 -2.77
CA ASP A 103 2.18 9.17 -2.57
C ASP A 103 1.87 10.58 -2.02
N LEU A 104 2.64 11.03 -1.01
CA LEU A 104 2.36 12.23 -0.22
C LEU A 104 3.25 13.42 -0.55
N PHE A 105 4.60 13.21 -0.68
CA PHE A 105 5.56 14.30 -0.72
C PHE A 105 6.72 14.11 -1.70
N PHE A 106 6.97 12.90 -2.21
CA PHE A 106 8.15 12.62 -3.03
C PHE A 106 7.93 13.03 -4.49
N GLU A 107 8.45 14.19 -4.85
CA GLU A 107 8.36 14.76 -6.21
C GLU A 107 8.99 13.84 -7.28
N ASP A 108 10.06 13.14 -6.96
CA ASP A 108 10.72 12.19 -7.86
C ASP A 108 9.82 10.97 -8.15
N ILE A 109 9.13 10.44 -7.14
CA ILE A 109 8.15 9.35 -7.30
C ILE A 109 6.97 9.85 -8.12
N ARG A 110 6.43 11.03 -7.81
CA ARG A 110 5.34 11.65 -8.57
C ARG A 110 5.73 11.82 -10.03
N CYS A 111 6.89 12.44 -10.30
CA CYS A 111 7.42 12.60 -11.66
C CYS A 111 7.61 11.25 -12.38
N TYR A 112 8.02 10.20 -11.65
CA TYR A 112 8.12 8.86 -12.21
C TYR A 112 6.75 8.32 -12.64
N ARG A 113 5.71 8.43 -11.78
CA ARG A 113 4.34 8.01 -12.11
C ARG A 113 3.75 8.80 -13.27
N GLU A 114 3.94 10.12 -13.29
CA GLU A 114 3.51 10.98 -14.38
C GLU A 114 4.18 10.60 -15.72
N LYS A 115 5.48 10.33 -15.72
CA LYS A 115 6.21 9.85 -16.90
C LYS A 115 5.74 8.48 -17.37
N GLN A 116 5.47 7.57 -16.44
CA GLN A 116 5.00 6.22 -16.74
C GLN A 116 3.65 6.23 -17.48
N LEU A 117 2.79 7.20 -17.17
CA LEU A 117 1.47 7.33 -17.79
C LEU A 117 1.42 8.36 -18.94
N ALA A 118 2.50 9.09 -19.21
CA ALA A 118 2.52 10.24 -20.15
C ALA A 118 2.09 9.92 -21.59
N TYR A 119 2.21 8.65 -22.01
CA TYR A 119 1.85 8.19 -23.36
C TYR A 119 0.62 7.29 -23.36
N THR A 120 -0.18 7.34 -22.30
CA THR A 120 -1.42 6.59 -22.14
C THR A 120 -2.61 7.56 -22.02
N GLU A 121 -3.82 7.02 -22.08
CA GLU A 121 -5.04 7.80 -21.82
C GLU A 121 -5.37 7.87 -20.31
N LEU A 122 -4.56 7.24 -19.45
CA LEU A 122 -4.77 7.20 -18.00
C LEU A 122 -4.21 8.43 -17.30
N SER A 123 -4.99 9.03 -16.44
CA SER A 123 -4.55 10.16 -15.59
C SER A 123 -3.90 9.65 -14.30
N PRO A 124 -2.67 10.09 -13.94
CA PRO A 124 -2.13 9.87 -12.60
C PRO A 124 -2.82 10.80 -11.60
N LEU A 125 -3.31 10.25 -10.49
CA LEU A 125 -4.03 10.99 -9.46
C LEU A 125 -3.34 10.79 -8.10
N PHE A 126 -3.13 11.89 -7.38
CA PHE A 126 -2.44 11.93 -6.09
C PHE A 126 -3.37 12.53 -5.04
N SER A 127 -4.29 11.70 -4.53
CA SER A 127 -5.38 12.15 -3.65
C SER A 127 -4.92 12.64 -2.27
N LEU A 128 -3.69 12.30 -1.87
CA LEU A 128 -3.11 12.65 -0.56
C LEU A 128 -2.00 13.71 -0.65
N TRP A 129 -1.73 14.24 -1.82
CA TRP A 129 -0.58 15.11 -2.00
C TRP A 129 -0.57 16.29 -1.02
N GLY A 130 0.47 16.36 -0.18
CA GLY A 130 0.64 17.41 0.84
C GLY A 130 -0.25 17.26 2.07
N MET A 131 -0.93 16.14 2.27
CA MET A 131 -1.77 15.89 3.45
C MET A 131 -1.01 15.09 4.51
N PRO A 132 -1.14 15.42 5.81
CA PRO A 132 -0.68 14.55 6.90
C PRO A 132 -1.58 13.32 7.02
N THR A 133 -0.98 12.17 7.37
CA THR A 133 -1.67 10.86 7.37
C THR A 133 -1.88 10.26 8.76
N ASP A 134 -2.01 11.07 9.80
CA ASP A 134 -2.20 10.56 11.15
C ASP A 134 -3.65 10.07 11.42
N ALA A 135 -3.75 8.81 11.82
CA ALA A 135 -4.84 8.18 12.57
C ALA A 135 -6.23 8.03 11.91
N LEU A 136 -6.36 7.13 10.91
CA LEU A 136 -7.70 6.72 10.46
C LEU A 136 -7.98 5.21 10.46
N ALA A 137 -6.98 4.38 10.71
CA ALA A 137 -7.12 2.95 10.59
C ALA A 137 -6.30 2.22 11.67
N ASN A 138 -6.81 1.08 12.13
CA ASN A 138 -6.05 0.19 12.98
C ASN A 138 -4.95 -0.49 12.15
N THR A 139 -3.70 -0.32 12.57
CA THR A 139 -2.55 -0.55 11.71
C THR A 139 -1.42 -1.20 12.51
N MET A 140 -0.76 -2.20 11.92
CA MET A 140 0.44 -2.84 12.47
C MET A 140 1.69 -2.36 11.73
N ILE A 141 2.81 -2.24 12.41
CA ILE A 141 4.13 -2.03 11.80
C ILE A 141 4.59 -3.35 11.17
N ALA A 142 4.52 -3.43 9.85
CA ALA A 142 4.85 -4.64 9.10
C ALA A 142 6.34 -4.77 8.79
N CYS A 143 7.00 -3.64 8.54
CA CYS A 143 8.42 -3.60 8.18
C CYS A 143 9.09 -2.37 8.78
N VAL A 144 10.36 -2.51 9.17
CA VAL A 144 11.19 -1.43 9.72
C VAL A 144 12.52 -1.38 8.99
N ASP A 145 12.99 -0.19 8.60
CA ASP A 145 14.39 0.05 8.23
C ASP A 145 15.23 0.23 9.52
N PRO A 146 16.08 -0.74 9.89
CA PRO A 146 16.83 -0.68 11.15
C PRO A 146 17.92 0.40 11.18
N LYS A 147 18.20 1.04 10.04
CA LYS A 147 19.12 2.18 9.97
C LYS A 147 18.46 3.48 10.43
N GLN A 148 17.14 3.56 10.36
CA GLN A 148 16.35 4.74 10.65
C GLN A 148 15.45 4.56 11.86
N CYS A 149 14.93 3.35 12.10
CA CYS A 149 13.95 3.07 13.15
C CYS A 149 14.33 1.80 13.93
N PRO A 150 14.20 1.76 15.28
CA PRO A 150 14.56 0.60 16.08
C PRO A 150 13.83 -0.67 15.68
N LYS A 151 14.56 -1.77 15.50
CA LYS A 151 14.06 -3.12 15.10
C LYS A 151 12.89 -3.62 15.96
N LYS A 152 12.88 -3.26 17.25
CA LYS A 152 11.86 -3.70 18.21
C LYS A 152 10.43 -3.30 17.81
N PHE A 153 10.26 -2.30 16.95
CA PHE A 153 8.95 -1.81 16.56
C PHE A 153 8.28 -2.66 15.48
N ALA A 154 8.98 -3.57 14.82
CA ALA A 154 8.35 -4.53 13.91
C ALA A 154 7.32 -5.38 14.67
N GLY A 155 6.10 -5.44 14.18
CA GLY A 155 4.97 -6.13 14.81
C GLY A 155 4.24 -5.35 15.91
N HIS A 156 4.63 -4.09 16.17
CA HIS A 156 3.87 -3.23 17.07
C HIS A 156 2.63 -2.65 16.38
N GLU A 157 1.61 -2.38 17.17
CA GLU A 157 0.46 -1.61 16.70
C GLU A 157 0.84 -0.14 16.54
N PHE A 158 0.41 0.47 15.45
CA PHE A 158 0.56 1.90 15.20
C PHE A 158 -0.46 2.68 16.02
N ASN A 159 -0.09 3.02 17.24
CA ASN A 159 -0.95 3.67 18.22
C ASN A 159 -0.20 4.78 19.00
N ALA A 160 -0.88 5.41 19.94
CA ALA A 160 -0.30 6.49 20.74
C ALA A 160 0.92 6.04 21.57
N GLU A 161 0.96 4.79 22.03
CA GLU A 161 2.08 4.23 22.78
C GLU A 161 3.32 4.07 21.89
N PHE A 162 3.13 3.50 20.68
CA PHE A 162 4.17 3.43 19.67
C PHE A 162 4.71 4.83 19.33
N LEU A 163 3.82 5.79 19.04
CA LEU A 163 4.19 7.16 18.69
C LEU A 163 4.94 7.88 19.82
N ALA A 164 4.61 7.59 21.09
CA ALA A 164 5.31 8.14 22.23
C ALA A 164 6.70 7.48 22.46
N ALA A 165 6.87 6.24 21.99
CA ALA A 165 8.11 5.48 22.12
C ALA A 165 9.10 5.69 20.95
N LEU A 166 8.67 6.37 19.88
CA LEU A 166 9.55 6.70 18.75
C LEU A 166 10.64 7.67 19.19
N PRO A 167 11.92 7.39 18.85
CA PRO A 167 13.01 8.34 19.06
C PRO A 167 12.78 9.67 18.33
N ASP A 168 13.35 10.74 18.88
CA ASP A 168 13.37 12.04 18.23
C ASP A 168 14.05 11.95 16.85
N GLY A 169 13.46 12.64 15.86
CA GLY A 169 13.98 12.71 14.49
C GLY A 169 13.42 11.64 13.54
N ILE A 170 12.66 10.69 14.03
CA ILE A 170 11.91 9.74 13.18
C ILE A 170 10.57 10.39 12.81
N ASP A 171 10.24 10.34 11.51
CA ASP A 171 8.92 10.80 11.07
C ASP A 171 7.81 9.92 11.69
N ARG A 172 6.81 10.57 12.30
CA ARG A 172 5.74 9.87 13.04
C ARG A 172 4.85 9.02 12.14
N CYS A 173 4.83 9.33 10.84
CA CYS A 173 4.07 8.60 9.83
C CYS A 173 4.95 7.65 9.01
N GLY A 174 6.30 7.66 9.21
CA GLY A 174 7.23 6.80 8.48
C GLY A 174 7.41 7.21 7.02
N GLU A 175 7.24 8.52 6.72
CA GLU A 175 7.20 9.03 5.34
C GLU A 175 8.56 8.97 4.64
N ASN A 176 9.68 8.91 5.40
CA ASN A 176 11.01 8.74 4.82
C ASN A 176 11.44 7.27 4.68
N GLY A 177 10.50 6.32 4.81
CA GLY A 177 10.76 4.89 4.71
C GLY A 177 11.28 4.25 5.99
N GLU A 178 11.13 4.92 7.14
CA GLU A 178 11.55 4.40 8.45
C GLU A 178 10.84 3.10 8.81
N PHE A 179 9.56 3.02 8.43
CA PHE A 179 8.74 1.82 8.61
C PHE A 179 7.57 1.77 7.61
N HIS A 180 7.07 0.56 7.37
CA HIS A 180 5.87 0.31 6.57
C HIS A 180 4.81 -0.36 7.43
N THR A 181 3.56 -0.14 7.06
CA THR A 181 2.40 -0.54 7.87
C THR A 181 1.50 -1.54 7.14
N PHE A 182 0.71 -2.27 7.91
CA PHE A 182 -0.40 -3.11 7.44
C PHE A 182 -1.69 -2.68 8.13
N VAL A 183 -2.68 -2.29 7.36
CA VAL A 183 -4.01 -1.90 7.86
C VAL A 183 -4.91 -3.12 7.96
N TYR A 184 -5.47 -3.38 9.15
CA TYR A 184 -6.35 -4.52 9.40
C TYR A 184 -7.79 -4.13 9.76
N ASP A 185 -8.03 -2.84 10.07
CA ASP A 185 -9.37 -2.31 10.31
C ASP A 185 -9.41 -0.81 10.02
N GLY A 186 -10.59 -0.30 9.67
CA GLY A 186 -10.81 1.12 9.39
C GLY A 186 -12.11 1.35 8.61
N ARG A 187 -12.43 2.62 8.43
CA ARG A 187 -13.69 3.04 7.78
C ARG A 187 -13.85 2.61 6.32
N MET A 188 -12.74 2.20 5.67
CA MET A 188 -12.72 1.70 4.30
C MET A 188 -13.07 0.21 4.20
N PHE A 189 -13.10 -0.51 5.31
CA PHE A 189 -13.46 -1.93 5.40
C PHE A 189 -14.91 -2.12 5.84
N ASN A 190 -15.58 -3.13 5.33
CA ASN A 190 -16.91 -3.56 5.77
C ASN A 190 -16.85 -4.36 7.08
N TYR A 191 -15.68 -4.95 7.38
CA TYR A 191 -15.38 -5.70 8.60
C TYR A 191 -13.87 -5.73 8.84
N PRO A 192 -13.43 -5.85 10.10
CA PRO A 192 -12.00 -5.96 10.43
C PRO A 192 -11.42 -7.30 9.95
N ILE A 193 -10.10 -7.32 9.73
CA ILE A 193 -9.36 -8.51 9.35
C ILE A 193 -8.67 -9.05 10.61
N ASP A 194 -9.06 -10.24 11.04
CA ASP A 194 -8.44 -10.90 12.18
C ASP A 194 -7.01 -11.32 11.83
N ILE A 195 -6.06 -10.86 12.63
CA ILE A 195 -4.63 -11.09 12.43
C ILE A 195 -3.94 -11.55 13.71
N SER A 196 -2.80 -12.19 13.54
CA SER A 196 -1.85 -12.48 14.59
C SER A 196 -0.43 -12.14 14.13
N ILE A 197 0.47 -11.87 15.08
CA ILE A 197 1.87 -11.61 14.79
C ILE A 197 2.64 -12.92 14.91
N GLY A 198 3.31 -13.29 13.83
CA GLY A 198 4.22 -14.45 13.75
C GLY A 198 5.66 -14.05 14.06
N GLU A 199 6.62 -14.65 13.37
CA GLU A 199 8.04 -14.40 13.57
C GLU A 199 8.45 -13.01 13.07
N VAL A 200 9.42 -12.41 13.77
CA VAL A 200 10.12 -11.21 13.29
C VAL A 200 11.43 -11.64 12.63
N VAL A 201 11.60 -11.35 11.37
CA VAL A 201 12.74 -11.79 10.56
C VAL A 201 13.49 -10.60 9.95
N GLU A 202 14.81 -10.73 9.84
CA GLU A 202 15.65 -9.75 9.14
C GLU A 202 15.98 -10.29 7.73
N ARG A 203 15.70 -9.49 6.70
CA ARG A 203 15.97 -9.83 5.30
C ARG A 203 16.31 -8.58 4.51
N ASP A 204 17.33 -8.67 3.65
CA ASP A 204 17.74 -7.60 2.72
C ASP A 204 17.99 -6.24 3.41
N GLY A 205 18.40 -6.28 4.70
CA GLY A 205 18.67 -5.09 5.50
C GLY A 205 17.45 -4.46 6.17
N PHE A 206 16.27 -5.07 6.05
CA PHE A 206 15.02 -4.68 6.72
C PHE A 206 14.58 -5.71 7.75
N VAL A 207 13.73 -5.29 8.69
CA VAL A 207 13.13 -6.16 9.71
C VAL A 207 11.64 -6.25 9.44
N PHE A 208 11.15 -7.45 9.20
CA PHE A 208 9.75 -7.74 8.90
C PHE A 208 9.09 -8.49 10.06
N ALA A 209 7.91 -8.05 10.45
CA ALA A 209 7.01 -8.86 11.24
C ALA A 209 6.13 -9.70 10.30
N ASP A 210 6.13 -11.00 10.46
CA ASP A 210 5.26 -11.88 9.68
C ASP A 210 3.83 -11.79 10.24
N ILE A 211 3.02 -10.93 9.63
CA ILE A 211 1.61 -10.81 9.98
C ILE A 211 0.87 -11.98 9.35
N LEU A 212 0.15 -12.73 10.18
CA LEU A 212 -0.59 -13.93 9.81
C LEU A 212 -2.10 -13.66 9.87
N PRO A 213 -2.89 -14.24 8.96
CA PRO A 213 -4.32 -14.30 9.18
C PRO A 213 -4.60 -15.12 10.44
N ALA A 214 -5.44 -14.62 11.35
CA ALA A 214 -5.91 -15.44 12.45
C ALA A 214 -6.76 -16.61 11.92
N GLU A 215 -6.56 -17.79 12.49
CA GLU A 215 -7.42 -18.94 12.20
C GLU A 215 -8.80 -18.66 12.80
N ASN A 216 -9.86 -18.82 12.00
CA ASN A 216 -11.22 -18.78 12.52
C ASN A 216 -11.40 -19.94 13.49
N THR A 217 -11.53 -19.62 14.77
CA THR A 217 -11.90 -20.59 15.82
C THR A 217 -13.37 -20.93 15.74
#